data_93154dca21009a1f17b75a884ea67524
#
_entry.id   93154dca21009a1f17b75a884ea67524
#
_cell.length_a   1.000
_cell.length_b   1.000
_cell.length_c   1.000
_cell.angle_alpha   90.00
_cell.angle_beta   90.00
_cell.angle_gamma   90.00
#
_symmetry.space_group_name_H-M   'P 1'
#
loop_
_entity.id
_entity.type
_entity.pdbx_description
1 polymer ?
#
loop_
_entity_poly.entity_id
_entity_poly.type
_entity_poly.pdbx_seq_one_letter_code
_entity_poly.pdbx_strand_id
1 'polypeptide(L)'
;DFSNKFYATPLALVARKGTQLLPQAEALKGKRIGVQRGTVADNFASRFWADQGVEVVRYARQEEAYLDLEAGRIDASWLDALMADGGFLSTPAGVDFAMMGGLIHGRNADEKAVIGEGVGIAIRKQDKDLKAKLDQALAEIRANGKYDEIRKKYFAYDIYGD
;
A
#
# COMPACT_ATOMS: atom_id res chain seq x y z
N ASP A 1 -1.12 -0.25 -23.10
CA ASP A 1 0.22 -0.63 -22.66
C ASP A 1 0.67 0.26 -21.50
N PHE A 2 1.74 -0.14 -20.82
CA PHE A 2 2.29 0.61 -19.70
C PHE A 2 3.81 0.72 -19.83
N SER A 3 4.39 1.79 -19.29
CA SER A 3 5.82 1.89 -19.05
C SER A 3 6.29 0.86 -18.01
N ASN A 4 7.60 0.73 -17.82
CA ASN A 4 8.13 0.12 -16.61
C ASN A 4 7.60 0.87 -15.37
N LYS A 5 7.58 0.19 -14.22
CA LYS A 5 7.11 0.81 -12.98
C LYS A 5 7.95 2.04 -12.64
N PHE A 6 7.32 3.06 -12.08
CA PHE A 6 8.03 4.21 -11.54
C PHE A 6 7.87 4.36 -10.02
N TYR A 7 6.93 3.64 -9.41
CA TYR A 7 6.90 3.37 -7.97
C TYR A 7 6.11 2.09 -7.69
N ALA A 8 6.33 1.50 -6.53
CA ALA A 8 5.55 0.40 -6.00
C ALA A 8 4.44 0.92 -5.10
N THR A 9 3.42 0.10 -4.90
CA THR A 9 2.29 0.37 -4.00
C THR A 9 2.28 -0.66 -2.87
N PRO A 10 3.25 -0.62 -1.94
CA PRO A 10 3.25 -1.56 -0.83
C PRO A 10 2.03 -1.34 0.05
N LEU A 11 1.56 -2.42 0.65
CA LEU A 11 0.47 -2.37 1.61
C LEU A 11 1.00 -2.14 3.02
N ALA A 12 0.24 -1.43 3.84
CA ALA A 12 0.55 -1.14 5.24
C ALA A 12 -0.65 -1.44 6.14
N LEU A 13 -0.35 -1.96 7.33
CA LEU A 13 -1.31 -2.12 8.41
C LEU A 13 -1.21 -0.90 9.32
N VAL A 14 -2.25 -0.09 9.38
CA VAL A 14 -2.31 1.10 10.25
C VAL A 14 -3.12 0.78 11.49
N ALA A 15 -2.52 0.99 12.65
CA ALA A 15 -3.18 0.79 13.93
C ALA A 15 -2.74 1.84 14.95
N ARG A 16 -3.40 1.89 16.10
CA ARG A 16 -3.05 2.79 17.21
C ARG A 16 -1.65 2.49 17.71
N LYS A 17 -0.85 3.54 17.96
CA LYS A 17 0.49 3.43 18.54
C LYS A 17 0.46 2.62 19.83
N GLY A 18 1.48 1.80 20.02
CA GLY A 18 1.57 0.91 21.19
C GLY A 18 0.88 -0.46 21.01
N THR A 19 0.07 -0.66 19.96
CA THR A 19 -0.40 -2.01 19.61
C THR A 19 0.72 -2.81 18.96
N GLN A 20 0.74 -4.13 19.21
CA GLN A 20 1.71 -5.06 18.61
C GLN A 20 1.00 -5.94 17.59
N LEU A 21 0.58 -5.32 16.49
CA LEU A 21 -0.04 -6.02 15.37
C LEU A 21 0.96 -6.22 14.24
N LEU A 22 0.92 -7.38 13.64
CA LEU A 22 1.71 -7.70 12.44
C LEU A 22 0.76 -8.04 11.29
N PRO A 23 1.09 -7.69 10.03
CA PRO A 23 0.26 -7.97 8.87
C PRO A 23 0.36 -9.44 8.43
N GLN A 24 0.00 -10.35 9.34
CA GLN A 24 -0.01 -11.81 9.16
C GLN A 24 -1.30 -12.37 9.75
N ALA A 25 -1.88 -13.36 9.09
CA ALA A 25 -3.19 -13.89 9.48
C ALA A 25 -3.22 -14.37 10.95
N GLU A 26 -2.16 -15.04 11.41
CA GLU A 26 -2.06 -15.55 12.76
C GLU A 26 -2.08 -14.44 13.83
N ALA A 27 -1.39 -13.32 13.55
CA ALA A 27 -1.33 -12.17 14.45
C ALA A 27 -2.61 -11.33 14.43
N LEU A 28 -3.40 -11.44 13.36
CA LEU A 28 -4.65 -10.71 13.17
C LEU A 28 -5.89 -11.54 13.47
N LYS A 29 -5.75 -12.79 13.88
CA LYS A 29 -6.89 -13.67 14.19
C LYS A 29 -7.80 -13.04 15.26
N GLY A 30 -9.10 -13.00 14.96
CA GLY A 30 -10.12 -12.39 15.83
C GLY A 30 -10.11 -10.86 15.80
N LYS A 31 -9.28 -10.23 14.96
CA LYS A 31 -9.22 -8.78 14.79
C LYS A 31 -10.13 -8.31 13.65
N ARG A 32 -10.67 -7.10 13.80
CA ARG A 32 -11.45 -6.40 12.77
C ARG A 32 -10.53 -5.50 11.96
N ILE A 33 -10.34 -5.85 10.68
CA ILE A 33 -9.43 -5.14 9.79
C ILE A 33 -10.25 -4.41 8.71
N GLY A 34 -10.19 -3.09 8.74
CA GLY A 34 -10.88 -2.24 7.78
C GLY A 34 -10.13 -2.15 6.44
N VAL A 35 -10.87 -2.30 5.35
CA VAL A 35 -10.36 -2.16 3.98
C VAL A 35 -11.35 -1.36 3.13
N GLN A 36 -10.87 -0.62 2.15
CA GLN A 36 -11.73 -0.05 1.12
C GLN A 36 -12.08 -1.14 0.10
N ARG A 37 -13.37 -1.32 -0.15
CA ARG A 37 -13.92 -2.34 -1.07
C ARG A 37 -13.32 -2.22 -2.47
N GLY A 38 -12.95 -3.36 -3.05
CA GLY A 38 -12.48 -3.47 -4.44
C GLY A 38 -11.05 -2.98 -4.66
N THR A 39 -10.30 -2.67 -3.60
CA THR A 39 -8.89 -2.31 -3.69
C THR A 39 -7.99 -3.55 -3.66
N VAL A 40 -6.69 -3.35 -3.93
CA VAL A 40 -5.67 -4.40 -3.75
C VAL A 40 -5.64 -4.90 -2.30
N ALA A 41 -5.81 -3.99 -1.33
CA ALA A 41 -5.87 -4.34 0.09
C ALA A 41 -7.07 -5.24 0.43
N ASP A 42 -8.27 -4.95 -0.12
CA ASP A 42 -9.45 -5.82 0.05
C ASP A 42 -9.20 -7.21 -0.56
N ASN A 43 -8.68 -7.26 -1.79
CA ASN A 43 -8.36 -8.53 -2.46
C ASN A 43 -7.34 -9.34 -1.67
N PHE A 44 -6.30 -8.68 -1.14
CA PHE A 44 -5.29 -9.31 -0.31
C PHE A 44 -5.88 -9.89 0.98
N ALA A 45 -6.58 -9.07 1.75
CA ALA A 45 -7.18 -9.48 3.01
C ALA A 45 -8.23 -10.59 2.81
N SER A 46 -9.03 -10.51 1.75
CA SER A 46 -10.01 -11.53 1.40
C SER A 46 -9.38 -12.88 1.07
N ARG A 47 -8.26 -12.85 0.32
CA ARG A 47 -7.61 -14.08 -0.14
C ARG A 47 -6.76 -14.75 0.93
N PHE A 48 -6.07 -13.96 1.76
CA PHE A 48 -5.05 -14.50 2.66
C PHE A 48 -5.44 -14.49 4.14
N TRP A 49 -6.46 -13.71 4.53
CA TRP A 49 -6.79 -13.51 5.94
C TRP A 49 -8.21 -13.92 6.32
N ALA A 50 -9.21 -13.72 5.47
CA ALA A 50 -10.62 -13.92 5.81
C ALA A 50 -10.90 -15.34 6.33
N ASP A 51 -10.40 -16.35 5.63
CA ASP A 51 -10.60 -17.77 6.00
C ASP A 51 -9.68 -18.23 7.17
N GLN A 52 -8.81 -17.34 7.66
CA GLN A 52 -7.91 -17.58 8.78
C GLN A 52 -8.45 -16.99 10.11
N GLY A 53 -9.69 -16.54 10.11
CA GLY A 53 -10.35 -16.00 11.30
C GLY A 53 -10.10 -14.50 11.54
N VAL A 54 -9.70 -13.76 10.52
CA VAL A 54 -9.64 -12.29 10.53
C VAL A 54 -10.97 -11.75 10.02
N GLU A 55 -11.56 -10.81 10.76
CA GLU A 55 -12.78 -10.13 10.33
C GLU A 55 -12.43 -8.97 9.38
N VAL A 56 -12.69 -9.15 8.07
CA VAL A 56 -12.44 -8.14 7.04
C VAL A 56 -13.66 -7.24 6.90
N VAL A 57 -13.56 -6.00 7.41
CA VAL A 57 -14.65 -4.99 7.38
C VAL A 57 -14.46 -4.10 6.14
N ARG A 58 -15.44 -4.10 5.23
CA ARG A 58 -15.35 -3.42 3.94
C ARG A 58 -16.13 -2.11 3.93
N TYR A 59 -15.43 -1.03 3.63
CA TYR A 59 -15.98 0.32 3.51
C TYR A 59 -16.11 0.75 2.06
N ALA A 60 -17.04 1.63 1.76
CA ALA A 60 -17.17 2.21 0.42
C ALA A 60 -16.02 3.21 0.14
N ARG A 61 -15.57 3.92 1.17
CA ARG A 61 -14.47 4.89 1.13
C ARG A 61 -13.47 4.63 2.24
N GLN A 62 -12.22 4.98 1.98
CA GLN A 62 -11.13 4.80 2.94
C GLN A 62 -11.32 5.70 4.19
N GLU A 63 -11.90 6.89 4.03
CA GLU A 63 -12.17 7.83 5.12
C GLU A 63 -13.13 7.23 6.16
N GLU A 64 -14.09 6.39 5.74
CA GLU A 64 -15.01 5.70 6.66
C GLU A 64 -14.25 4.69 7.53
N ALA A 65 -13.26 4.00 6.96
CA ALA A 65 -12.38 3.10 7.71
C ALA A 65 -11.53 3.87 8.73
N TYR A 66 -11.07 5.08 8.39
CA TYR A 66 -10.31 5.92 9.35
C TYR A 66 -11.18 6.36 10.52
N LEU A 67 -12.42 6.79 10.27
CA LEU A 67 -13.36 7.15 11.34
C LEU A 67 -13.65 5.98 12.29
N ASP A 68 -13.77 4.77 11.74
CA ASP A 68 -13.99 3.57 12.54
C ASP A 68 -12.74 3.14 13.30
N LEU A 69 -11.55 3.36 12.72
CA LEU A 69 -10.28 3.13 13.38
C LEU A 69 -10.08 4.09 14.57
N GLU A 70 -10.33 5.39 14.37
CA GLU A 70 -10.27 6.41 15.42
C GLU A 70 -11.23 6.09 16.57
N ALA A 71 -12.44 5.68 16.25
CA ALA A 71 -13.48 5.31 17.21
C ALA A 71 -13.27 3.93 17.86
N GLY A 72 -12.25 3.16 17.46
CA GLY A 72 -11.98 1.81 17.96
C GLY A 72 -13.00 0.76 17.54
N ARG A 73 -13.77 1.02 16.47
CA ARG A 73 -14.73 0.05 15.91
C ARG A 73 -14.06 -1.01 15.03
N ILE A 74 -12.84 -0.72 14.54
CA ILE A 74 -11.92 -1.68 13.94
C ILE A 74 -10.56 -1.61 14.67
N ASP A 75 -9.81 -2.70 14.63
CA ASP A 75 -8.50 -2.80 15.31
C ASP A 75 -7.37 -2.21 14.47
N ALA A 76 -7.47 -2.30 13.15
CA ALA A 76 -6.52 -1.73 12.20
C ALA A 76 -7.17 -1.47 10.84
N SER A 77 -6.55 -0.60 10.04
CA SER A 77 -6.85 -0.43 8.61
C SER A 77 -5.73 -0.99 7.76
N TRP A 78 -6.08 -1.72 6.71
CA TRP A 78 -5.16 -2.30 5.73
C TRP A 78 -5.35 -1.62 4.39
N LEU A 79 -4.29 -0.96 3.89
CA LEU A 79 -4.39 -0.09 2.72
C LEU A 79 -3.02 0.14 2.07
N ASP A 80 -3.01 0.85 0.94
CA ASP A 80 -1.81 1.36 0.29
C ASP A 80 -1.03 2.28 1.25
N ALA A 81 0.28 2.07 1.35
CA ALA A 81 1.14 2.81 2.28
C ALA A 81 1.21 4.31 1.98
N LEU A 82 1.16 4.70 0.69
CA LEU A 82 1.19 6.11 0.29
C LEU A 82 -0.11 6.80 0.70
N MET A 83 -1.24 6.11 0.56
CA MET A 83 -2.54 6.59 1.03
C MET A 83 -2.61 6.66 2.55
N ALA A 84 -2.00 5.70 3.25
CA ALA A 84 -1.90 5.74 4.72
C ALA A 84 -1.11 6.95 5.19
N ASP A 85 0.06 7.19 4.61
CA ASP A 85 0.95 8.28 4.98
C ASP A 85 0.34 9.65 4.68
N GLY A 86 0.02 9.93 3.40
CA GLY A 86 -0.48 11.22 2.95
C GLY A 86 -1.94 11.49 3.34
N GLY A 87 -2.79 10.46 3.35
CA GLY A 87 -4.22 10.61 3.59
C GLY A 87 -4.64 10.55 5.06
N PHE A 88 -3.81 10.01 5.95
CA PHE A 88 -4.17 9.85 7.36
C PHE A 88 -3.04 10.16 8.34
N LEU A 89 -1.91 9.47 8.27
CA LEU A 89 -0.86 9.57 9.29
C LEU A 89 -0.20 10.95 9.36
N SER A 90 -0.18 11.70 8.26
CA SER A 90 0.29 13.09 8.20
C SER A 90 -0.76 14.12 8.62
N THR A 91 -1.94 13.69 9.03
CA THR A 91 -3.03 14.58 9.49
C THR A 91 -3.11 14.60 11.03
N PRO A 92 -3.79 15.61 11.65
CA PRO A 92 -4.03 15.61 13.08
C PRO A 92 -4.75 14.35 13.60
N ALA A 93 -5.66 13.76 12.82
CA ALA A 93 -6.37 12.54 13.17
C ALA A 93 -5.44 11.31 13.26
N GLY A 94 -4.37 11.29 12.45
CA GLY A 94 -3.39 10.19 12.41
C GLY A 94 -2.31 10.22 13.49
N VAL A 95 -2.27 11.28 14.33
CA VAL A 95 -1.16 11.50 15.29
C VAL A 95 -0.94 10.33 16.25
N ASP A 96 -2.02 9.64 16.65
CA ASP A 96 -1.98 8.49 17.56
C ASP A 96 -1.83 7.14 16.85
N PHE A 97 -1.63 7.15 15.55
CA PHE A 97 -1.57 5.93 14.72
C PHE A 97 -0.20 5.80 14.04
N ALA A 98 0.11 4.58 13.62
CA ALA A 98 1.35 4.27 12.88
C ALA A 98 1.16 3.04 12.00
N MET A 99 2.06 2.87 11.04
CA MET A 99 2.19 1.64 10.27
C MET A 99 2.84 0.56 11.14
N MET A 100 2.23 -0.62 11.19
CA MET A 100 2.66 -1.76 12.00
C MET A 100 3.29 -2.85 11.14
N GLY A 101 4.38 -3.46 11.62
CA GLY A 101 4.99 -4.64 10.99
C GLY A 101 5.71 -4.40 9.66
N GLY A 102 5.93 -3.14 9.29
CA GLY A 102 6.61 -2.76 8.05
C GLY A 102 5.71 -2.78 6.82
N LEU A 103 6.30 -2.46 5.66
CA LEU A 103 5.61 -2.42 4.37
C LEU A 103 5.61 -3.81 3.71
N ILE A 104 4.51 -4.16 3.08
CA ILE A 104 4.34 -5.46 2.40
C ILE A 104 4.33 -5.26 0.89
N HIS A 105 5.40 -5.69 0.24
CA HIS A 105 5.58 -5.73 -1.22
C HIS A 105 5.21 -7.10 -1.83
N GLY A 106 4.74 -8.04 -1.00
CA GLY A 106 4.51 -9.43 -1.35
C GLY A 106 5.70 -10.32 -0.93
N ARG A 107 5.45 -11.21 0.04
CA ARG A 107 6.46 -12.12 0.62
C ARG A 107 6.72 -13.37 -0.23
N ASN A 108 5.76 -13.70 -1.09
CA ASN A 108 5.79 -14.86 -1.98
C ASN A 108 5.11 -14.55 -3.32
N ALA A 109 5.14 -15.48 -4.26
CA ALA A 109 4.60 -15.31 -5.60
C ALA A 109 3.08 -15.02 -5.60
N ASP A 110 2.33 -15.64 -4.70
CA ASP A 110 0.87 -15.46 -4.62
C ASP A 110 0.51 -14.06 -4.11
N GLU A 111 1.20 -13.56 -3.10
CA GLU A 111 1.02 -12.20 -2.59
C GLU A 111 1.44 -11.16 -3.63
N LYS A 112 2.59 -11.37 -4.31
CA LYS A 112 3.06 -10.52 -5.40
C LYS A 112 2.06 -10.47 -6.55
N ALA A 113 1.42 -11.58 -6.89
CA ALA A 113 0.39 -11.61 -7.93
C ALA A 113 -0.85 -10.77 -7.58
N VAL A 114 -1.17 -10.60 -6.29
CA VAL A 114 -2.29 -9.75 -5.83
C VAL A 114 -1.87 -8.28 -5.73
N ILE A 115 -0.70 -8.01 -5.16
CA ILE A 115 -0.20 -6.63 -4.97
C ILE A 115 0.21 -6.01 -6.31
N GLY A 116 0.76 -6.82 -7.24
CA GLY A 116 1.31 -6.36 -8.51
C GLY A 116 2.76 -5.85 -8.37
N GLU A 117 3.34 -5.48 -9.51
CA GLU A 117 4.74 -5.04 -9.58
C GLU A 117 4.92 -3.54 -9.25
N GLY A 118 3.85 -2.79 -9.30
CA GLY A 118 3.86 -1.34 -9.08
C GLY A 118 3.05 -0.59 -10.13
N VAL A 119 3.23 0.73 -10.16
CA VAL A 119 2.48 1.65 -11.03
C VAL A 119 3.34 2.06 -12.23
N GLY A 120 2.79 1.90 -13.43
CA GLY A 120 3.36 2.35 -14.70
C GLY A 120 2.53 3.46 -15.34
N ILE A 121 3.14 4.22 -16.23
CA ILE A 121 2.48 5.26 -17.04
C ILE A 121 1.66 4.58 -18.12
N ALA A 122 0.35 4.85 -18.17
CA ALA A 122 -0.53 4.30 -19.20
C ALA A 122 -0.25 4.94 -20.57
N ILE A 123 -0.11 4.11 -21.61
CA ILE A 123 0.30 4.52 -22.95
C ILE A 123 -0.59 3.80 -23.97
N ARG A 124 -0.95 4.46 -25.06
CA ARG A 124 -1.67 3.79 -26.16
C ARG A 124 -0.78 2.69 -26.77
N LYS A 125 -1.38 1.56 -27.14
CA LYS A 125 -0.65 0.37 -27.63
C LYS A 125 0.19 0.65 -28.89
N GLN A 126 -0.22 1.61 -29.72
CA GLN A 126 0.52 2.00 -30.93
C GLN A 126 1.73 2.91 -30.64
N ASP A 127 1.81 3.59 -29.51
CA ASP A 127 2.85 4.58 -29.20
C ASP A 127 4.12 3.90 -28.62
N LYS A 128 4.65 2.92 -29.33
CA LYS A 128 5.80 2.10 -28.90
C LYS A 128 7.07 2.93 -28.66
N ASP A 129 7.31 3.94 -29.52
CA ASP A 129 8.46 4.83 -29.37
C ASP A 129 8.38 5.69 -28.11
N LEU A 130 7.18 6.14 -27.75
CA LEU A 130 6.95 6.87 -26.48
C LEU A 130 7.21 5.97 -25.28
N LYS A 131 6.72 4.72 -25.32
CA LYS A 131 7.01 3.73 -24.28
C LYS A 131 8.51 3.55 -24.09
N ALA A 132 9.24 3.31 -25.17
CA ALA A 132 10.70 3.10 -25.11
C ALA A 132 11.43 4.32 -24.50
N LYS A 133 11.05 5.54 -24.88
CA LYS A 133 11.63 6.78 -24.32
C LYS A 133 11.32 6.93 -22.82
N LEU A 134 10.11 6.62 -22.39
CA LEU A 134 9.73 6.69 -20.97
C LEU A 134 10.49 5.63 -20.15
N ASP A 135 10.59 4.40 -20.66
CA ASP A 135 11.31 3.33 -19.96
C ASP A 135 12.81 3.67 -19.83
N GLN A 136 13.41 4.23 -20.89
CA GLN A 136 14.80 4.71 -20.85
C GLN A 136 14.97 5.86 -19.83
N ALA A 137 14.09 6.87 -19.85
CA ALA A 137 14.17 8.00 -18.93
C ALA A 137 14.02 7.55 -17.47
N LEU A 138 13.10 6.62 -17.17
CA LEU A 138 12.94 6.04 -15.84
C LEU A 138 14.22 5.30 -15.39
N ALA A 139 14.84 4.54 -16.26
CA ALA A 139 16.10 3.85 -15.97
C ALA A 139 17.24 4.85 -15.71
N GLU A 140 17.36 5.92 -16.51
CA GLU A 140 18.37 6.95 -16.36
C GLU A 140 18.24 7.72 -15.04
N ILE A 141 17.04 8.20 -14.67
CA ILE A 141 16.84 8.94 -13.41
C ILE A 141 17.08 8.06 -12.18
N ARG A 142 16.87 6.75 -12.28
CA ARG A 142 17.26 5.81 -11.23
C ARG A 142 18.75 5.61 -11.15
N ALA A 143 19.41 5.37 -12.27
CA ALA A 143 20.84 5.11 -12.33
C ALA A 143 21.69 6.32 -11.86
N ASN A 144 21.26 7.55 -12.17
CA ASN A 144 21.96 8.78 -11.79
C ASN A 144 21.56 9.34 -10.41
N GLY A 145 20.69 8.64 -9.67
CA GLY A 145 20.25 9.03 -8.32
C GLY A 145 19.20 10.15 -8.26
N LYS A 146 18.75 10.69 -9.41
CA LYS A 146 17.76 11.77 -9.44
C LYS A 146 16.40 11.34 -8.89
N TYR A 147 16.05 10.08 -9.14
CA TYR A 147 14.82 9.48 -8.58
C TYR A 147 14.83 9.56 -7.04
N ASP A 148 15.93 9.12 -6.41
CA ASP A 148 16.06 9.13 -4.95
C ASP A 148 16.14 10.54 -4.36
N GLU A 149 16.79 11.48 -5.05
CA GLU A 149 16.80 12.89 -4.65
C GLU A 149 15.38 13.47 -4.58
N ILE A 150 14.54 13.16 -5.57
CA ILE A 150 13.14 13.61 -5.61
C ILE A 150 12.33 12.88 -4.54
N ARG A 151 12.41 11.55 -4.50
CA ARG A 151 11.65 10.71 -3.55
C ARG A 151 11.84 11.18 -2.10
N LYS A 152 13.08 11.41 -1.67
CA LYS A 152 13.44 11.84 -0.30
C LYS A 152 12.78 13.15 0.14
N LYS A 153 12.30 13.98 -0.81
CA LYS A 153 11.56 15.22 -0.48
C LYS A 153 10.13 14.95 -0.01
N TYR A 154 9.58 13.77 -0.37
CA TYR A 154 8.19 13.44 -0.13
C TYR A 154 8.00 12.21 0.77
N PHE A 155 8.94 11.26 0.73
CA PHE A 155 8.82 9.97 1.41
C PHE A 155 10.11 9.63 2.16
N ALA A 156 9.96 9.27 3.45
CA ALA A 156 11.07 8.85 4.29
C ALA A 156 11.55 7.41 4.00
N TYR A 157 10.76 6.64 3.24
CA TYR A 157 11.00 5.24 2.92
C TYR A 157 11.12 5.03 1.40
N ASP A 158 11.62 3.88 0.99
CA ASP A 158 11.70 3.53 -0.43
C ASP A 158 10.31 3.18 -0.97
N ILE A 159 9.87 3.92 -2.00
CA ILE A 159 8.61 3.69 -2.69
C ILE A 159 8.78 2.91 -4.00
N TYR A 160 10.02 2.62 -4.42
CA TYR A 160 10.22 1.85 -5.65
C TYR A 160 10.08 0.35 -5.40
N GLY A 161 10.56 -0.10 -4.24
CA GLY A 161 10.70 -1.52 -3.94
C GLY A 161 11.72 -2.23 -4.84
N ASP A 162 11.99 -3.47 -4.53
CA ASP A 162 12.92 -4.33 -5.29
C ASP A 162 12.30 -4.82 -6.62
#